data_a4d92147e91a2c8a00c7a790cabc23e0
#
_entry.id   a4d92147e91a2c8a00c7a790cabc23e0
#
_cell.length_a   1.000
_cell.length_b   1.000
_cell.length_c   1.000
_cell.angle_alpha   90.00
_cell.angle_beta   90.00
_cell.angle_gamma   90.00
#
_symmetry.space_group_name_H-M   'P 1'
#
loop_
_entity.id
_entity.type
_entity.pdbx_description
1 polymer ?
#
loop_
_entity_poly.entity_id
_entity_poly.type
_entity_poly.pdbx_seq_one_letter_code
_entity_poly.pdbx_strand_id
1 'polypeptide(L)'
;QDQVYSWPAGEISRTLGPTGDFVGNRPILMDDATYYKAPNGVSYGIKFINQQQYDGIAVKTVTSTYPQVMWINMEHPNISMTIYPKPTRLLEWHFISADELVQPATLATDIYMPPGYLRAFRYNLAMEIAPEFGVEPSPQVKRIAMTSKRNLKRINNPDDIMSMPYSLVATRQRFN
;
A
#
# COMPACT_ATOMS: atom_id res chain seq x y z
N GLN A 1 -5.00 4.87 2.19
CA GLN A 1 -6.37 4.56 2.64
C GLN A 1 -6.30 3.52 3.75
N ASP A 2 -7.23 3.57 4.74
CA ASP A 2 -7.42 2.53 5.75
C ASP A 2 -8.65 1.72 5.36
N GLN A 3 -8.47 0.43 5.10
CA GLN A 3 -9.55 -0.51 4.79
C GLN A 3 -9.65 -1.52 5.94
N VAL A 4 -10.83 -1.61 6.55
CA VAL A 4 -11.05 -2.44 7.75
C VAL A 4 -11.84 -3.69 7.40
N TYR A 5 -11.30 -4.86 7.76
CA TYR A 5 -11.92 -6.15 7.50
C TYR A 5 -11.80 -7.11 8.69
N SER A 6 -12.76 -8.01 8.79
CA SER A 6 -12.75 -9.07 9.80
C SER A 6 -12.16 -10.36 9.24
N TRP A 7 -11.00 -10.76 9.74
CA TRP A 7 -10.36 -12.02 9.34
C TRP A 7 -10.85 -13.16 10.24
N PRO A 8 -11.50 -14.20 9.66
CA PRO A 8 -12.07 -15.29 10.44
C PRO A 8 -10.98 -16.15 11.10
N ALA A 9 -11.35 -16.74 12.23
CA ALA A 9 -10.52 -17.75 12.89
C ALA A 9 -10.33 -18.97 11.97
N GLY A 10 -9.13 -19.53 11.98
CA GLY A 10 -8.86 -20.75 11.23
C GLY A 10 -8.61 -20.56 9.74
N GLU A 11 -8.61 -19.36 9.22
CA GLU A 11 -8.27 -19.07 7.83
C GLU A 11 -6.83 -18.54 7.71
N ILE A 12 -6.07 -19.14 6.80
CA ILE A 12 -4.66 -18.77 6.62
C ILE A 12 -4.48 -17.77 5.49
N SER A 13 -5.36 -17.82 4.49
CA SER A 13 -5.27 -16.97 3.30
C SER A 13 -6.62 -16.32 2.98
N ARG A 14 -6.58 -15.09 2.48
CA ARG A 14 -7.72 -14.31 2.03
C ARG A 14 -7.33 -13.44 0.84
N THR A 15 -8.32 -13.10 0.03
CA THR A 15 -8.16 -12.24 -1.13
C THR A 15 -8.80 -10.87 -0.89
N LEU A 16 -8.16 -9.80 -1.38
CA LEU A 16 -8.69 -8.44 -1.32
C LEU A 16 -8.74 -7.86 -2.74
N GLY A 17 -9.89 -7.32 -3.09
CA GLY A 17 -10.12 -6.70 -4.38
C GLY A 17 -11.59 -6.68 -4.77
N PRO A 18 -11.93 -6.31 -6.01
CA PRO A 18 -13.32 -6.14 -6.45
C PRO A 18 -14.20 -7.40 -6.31
N THR A 19 -13.60 -8.58 -6.40
CA THR A 19 -14.28 -9.89 -6.35
C THR A 19 -13.67 -10.82 -5.30
N GLY A 20 -12.88 -10.28 -4.36
CA GLY A 20 -12.20 -11.04 -3.32
C GLY A 20 -13.09 -11.38 -2.14
N ASP A 21 -12.54 -12.14 -1.19
CA ASP A 21 -13.17 -12.40 0.12
C ASP A 21 -13.43 -11.10 0.89
N PHE A 22 -12.49 -10.16 0.75
CA PHE A 22 -12.60 -8.78 1.19
C PHE A 22 -12.89 -7.92 -0.03
N VAL A 23 -14.13 -7.46 -0.15
CA VAL A 23 -14.55 -6.63 -1.27
C VAL A 23 -14.11 -5.18 -1.03
N GLY A 24 -13.27 -4.67 -1.92
CA GLY A 24 -12.72 -3.33 -1.81
C GLY A 24 -11.85 -2.97 -3.03
N ASN A 25 -11.20 -1.82 -2.95
CA ASN A 25 -10.24 -1.44 -3.96
C ASN A 25 -9.01 -2.34 -3.89
N ARG A 26 -8.54 -2.78 -5.05
CA ARG A 26 -7.27 -3.50 -5.12
C ARG A 26 -6.13 -2.52 -4.82
N PRO A 27 -5.32 -2.77 -3.79
CA PRO A 27 -4.18 -1.90 -3.51
C PRO A 27 -3.05 -2.08 -4.54
N ILE A 28 -2.34 -0.98 -4.82
CA ILE A 28 -1.07 -1.01 -5.58
C ILE A 28 0.07 -1.43 -4.65
N LEU A 29 0.03 -0.94 -3.43
CA LEU A 29 1.04 -1.17 -2.40
C LEU A 29 0.37 -1.27 -1.04
N MET A 30 0.80 -2.24 -0.24
CA MET A 30 0.47 -2.34 1.17
C MET A 30 1.59 -1.71 2.00
N ASP A 31 1.21 -0.87 2.95
CA ASP A 31 2.14 -0.16 3.82
C ASP A 31 2.49 -1.01 5.06
N ASP A 32 3.74 -0.92 5.52
CA ASP A 32 4.21 -1.57 6.76
C ASP A 32 3.48 -1.07 8.02
N ALA A 33 2.74 0.04 7.92
CA ALA A 33 1.84 0.51 8.97
C ALA A 33 0.56 -0.33 9.11
N THR A 34 0.32 -1.32 8.26
CA THR A 34 -0.78 -2.29 8.37
C THR A 34 -0.71 -3.02 9.71
N TYR A 35 -1.86 -3.12 10.39
CA TYR A 35 -1.95 -3.75 11.69
C TYR A 35 -3.27 -4.49 11.86
N TYR A 36 -3.35 -5.29 12.91
CA TYR A 36 -4.61 -5.89 13.32
C TYR A 36 -4.91 -5.63 14.80
N LYS A 37 -6.18 -5.59 15.14
CA LYS A 37 -6.65 -5.53 16.52
C LYS A 37 -7.06 -6.94 16.98
N ALA A 38 -6.51 -7.34 18.11
CA ALA A 38 -6.92 -8.55 18.77
C ALA A 38 -8.22 -8.31 19.59
N PRO A 39 -8.94 -9.38 19.98
CA PRO A 39 -10.18 -9.27 20.78
C PRO A 39 -10.02 -8.53 22.12
N ASN A 40 -8.79 -8.40 22.62
CA ASN A 40 -8.47 -7.61 23.82
C ASN A 40 -8.33 -6.11 23.55
N GLY A 41 -8.58 -5.65 22.31
CA GLY A 41 -8.48 -4.24 21.91
C GLY A 41 -7.06 -3.74 21.63
N VAL A 42 -6.04 -4.60 21.78
CA VAL A 42 -4.64 -4.22 21.51
C VAL A 42 -4.35 -4.34 20.03
N SER A 43 -3.69 -3.32 19.46
CA SER A 43 -3.23 -3.30 18.08
C SER A 43 -1.83 -3.90 17.95
N TYR A 44 -1.65 -4.77 16.96
CA TYR A 44 -0.40 -5.43 16.66
C TYR A 44 -0.02 -5.18 15.21
N GLY A 45 1.20 -4.67 14.98
CA GLY A 45 1.77 -4.57 13.64
C GLY A 45 2.08 -5.94 13.07
N ILE A 46 2.11 -6.03 11.75
CA ILE A 46 2.45 -7.25 11.00
C ILE A 46 3.70 -7.00 10.17
N LYS A 47 4.58 -8.01 10.07
CA LYS A 47 5.76 -7.94 9.21
C LYS A 47 5.45 -8.56 7.86
N PHE A 48 5.69 -7.83 6.77
CA PHE A 48 5.61 -8.39 5.43
C PHE A 48 6.85 -9.22 5.11
N ILE A 49 6.61 -10.37 4.49
CA ILE A 49 7.65 -11.29 4.04
C ILE A 49 7.45 -11.61 2.56
N ASN A 50 8.53 -11.99 1.90
CA ASN A 50 8.47 -12.45 0.52
C ASN A 50 8.12 -13.95 0.44
N GLN A 51 7.85 -14.43 -0.79
CA GLN A 51 7.50 -15.82 -1.05
C GLN A 51 8.57 -16.79 -0.54
N GLN A 52 9.84 -16.51 -0.78
CA GLN A 52 10.94 -17.38 -0.37
C GLN A 52 10.99 -17.56 1.16
N GLN A 53 10.75 -16.46 1.91
CA GLN A 53 10.69 -16.51 3.37
C GLN A 53 9.47 -17.30 3.86
N TYR A 54 8.33 -17.15 3.20
CA TYR A 54 7.13 -17.92 3.50
C TYR A 54 7.33 -19.41 3.20
N ASP A 55 7.95 -19.75 2.06
CA ASP A 55 8.24 -21.13 1.66
C ASP A 55 9.23 -21.80 2.60
N GLY A 56 10.15 -21.04 3.19
CA GLY A 56 11.12 -21.50 4.19
C GLY A 56 10.50 -21.87 5.56
N ILE A 57 9.21 -21.57 5.78
CA ILE A 57 8.51 -21.97 7.02
C ILE A 57 8.23 -23.47 6.97
N ALA A 58 8.92 -24.22 7.84
CA ALA A 58 8.88 -25.69 7.86
C ALA A 58 7.49 -26.25 8.21
N VAL A 59 6.77 -25.62 9.15
CA VAL A 59 5.44 -26.08 9.59
C VAL A 59 4.43 -24.95 9.41
N LYS A 60 3.64 -25.01 8.34
CA LYS A 60 2.66 -23.98 7.97
C LYS A 60 1.32 -24.10 8.73
N THR A 61 1.11 -25.20 9.44
CA THR A 61 -0.14 -25.47 10.17
C THR A 61 -0.13 -24.96 11.62
N VAL A 62 0.94 -24.32 12.05
CA VAL A 62 1.02 -23.73 13.40
C VAL A 62 -0.09 -22.72 13.59
N THR A 63 -0.77 -22.79 14.72
CA THR A 63 -1.85 -21.89 15.12
C THR A 63 -1.40 -20.96 16.23
N SER A 64 -1.83 -19.72 16.21
CA SER A 64 -1.58 -18.74 17.27
C SER A 64 -2.73 -17.74 17.34
N THR A 65 -2.91 -17.11 18.48
CA THR A 65 -3.83 -15.97 18.61
C THR A 65 -3.29 -14.73 17.87
N TYR A 66 -1.96 -14.64 17.71
CA TYR A 66 -1.27 -13.48 17.19
C TYR A 66 -0.44 -13.85 15.95
N PRO A 67 -0.93 -13.60 14.73
CA PRO A 67 -0.13 -13.68 13.52
C PRO A 67 1.07 -12.72 13.60
N GLN A 68 2.21 -13.14 13.05
CA GLN A 68 3.46 -12.36 13.12
C GLN A 68 3.90 -11.84 11.75
N VAL A 69 3.61 -12.61 10.72
CA VAL A 69 4.04 -12.29 9.36
C VAL A 69 2.90 -12.44 8.36
N MET A 70 2.98 -11.68 7.28
CA MET A 70 2.08 -11.76 6.15
C MET A 70 2.88 -11.81 4.85
N TRP A 71 2.53 -12.74 3.98
CA TRP A 71 2.96 -12.77 2.60
C TRP A 71 1.83 -12.28 1.71
N ILE A 72 2.16 -11.36 0.80
CA ILE A 72 1.21 -10.77 -0.16
C ILE A 72 1.64 -11.12 -1.56
N ASN A 73 0.70 -11.68 -2.34
CA ASN A 73 0.86 -11.90 -3.77
C ASN A 73 -0.02 -10.90 -4.53
N MET A 74 0.61 -10.03 -5.32
CA MET A 74 -0.04 -8.92 -6.04
C MET A 74 -0.65 -9.38 -7.37
N GLU A 75 -1.53 -10.37 -7.33
CA GLU A 75 -2.28 -10.84 -8.49
C GLU A 75 -3.38 -9.86 -8.94
N HIS A 76 -3.91 -10.06 -10.12
CA HIS A 76 -5.05 -9.33 -10.67
C HIS A 76 -6.18 -10.32 -10.97
N PRO A 77 -7.45 -10.01 -10.66
CA PRO A 77 -8.00 -8.74 -10.18
C PRO A 77 -7.90 -8.54 -8.65
N ASN A 78 -7.59 -9.58 -7.89
CA ASN A 78 -7.50 -9.51 -6.44
C ASN A 78 -6.08 -9.82 -6.00
N ILE A 79 -5.63 -9.21 -4.92
CA ILE A 79 -4.41 -9.63 -4.24
C ILE A 79 -4.72 -10.82 -3.32
N SER A 80 -3.78 -11.74 -3.14
CA SER A 80 -3.88 -12.78 -2.13
C SER A 80 -2.95 -12.50 -0.96
N MET A 81 -3.46 -12.67 0.24
CA MET A 81 -2.76 -12.40 1.49
C MET A 81 -2.74 -13.68 2.31
N THR A 82 -1.57 -14.09 2.76
CA THR A 82 -1.37 -15.28 3.57
C THR A 82 -0.68 -14.91 4.87
N ILE A 83 -1.28 -15.22 6.00
CA ILE A 83 -0.75 -14.89 7.33
C ILE A 83 -0.18 -16.11 8.03
N TYR A 84 0.81 -15.89 8.89
CA TYR A 84 1.42 -16.93 9.69
C TYR A 84 1.84 -16.40 11.07
N PRO A 85 1.62 -17.16 12.14
CA PRO A 85 0.80 -18.39 12.27
C PRO A 85 -0.70 -18.19 11.97
N LYS A 86 -1.40 -19.29 11.71
CA LYS A 86 -2.85 -19.32 11.47
C LYS A 86 -3.61 -18.79 12.69
N PRO A 87 -4.54 -17.83 12.56
CA PRO A 87 -5.22 -17.23 13.68
C PRO A 87 -6.23 -18.20 14.31
N THR A 88 -6.26 -18.25 15.64
CA THR A 88 -7.24 -19.04 16.40
C THR A 88 -8.52 -18.28 16.74
N ARG A 89 -8.54 -16.97 16.50
CA ARG A 89 -9.65 -16.06 16.79
C ARG A 89 -9.92 -15.12 15.64
N LEU A 90 -11.12 -14.53 15.64
CA LEU A 90 -11.47 -13.42 14.75
C LEU A 90 -10.54 -12.23 15.04
N LEU A 91 -9.97 -11.62 14.01
CA LEU A 91 -9.11 -10.45 14.10
C LEU A 91 -9.66 -9.35 13.21
N GLU A 92 -9.66 -8.12 13.71
CA GLU A 92 -9.98 -6.92 12.93
C GLU A 92 -8.72 -6.40 12.27
N TRP A 93 -8.66 -6.45 10.94
CA TRP A 93 -7.52 -5.99 10.16
C TRP A 93 -7.73 -4.59 9.62
N HIS A 94 -6.71 -3.76 9.76
CA HIS A 94 -6.59 -2.43 9.20
C HIS A 94 -5.49 -2.45 8.15
N PHE A 95 -5.90 -2.51 6.89
CA PHE A 95 -4.98 -2.48 5.75
C PHE A 95 -4.71 -1.04 5.35
N ILE A 96 -3.49 -0.58 5.60
CA ILE A 96 -3.04 0.73 5.14
C ILE A 96 -2.44 0.54 3.76
N SER A 97 -3.07 1.14 2.76
CA SER A 97 -2.72 0.89 1.35
C SER A 97 -2.69 2.17 0.52
N ALA A 98 -1.88 2.13 -0.53
CA ALA A 98 -1.99 3.03 -1.66
C ALA A 98 -2.86 2.36 -2.73
N ASP A 99 -3.99 2.98 -3.05
CA ASP A 99 -4.94 2.44 -4.01
C ASP A 99 -4.73 3.04 -5.40
N GLU A 100 -5.22 2.35 -6.42
CA GLU A 100 -5.26 2.88 -7.78
C GLU A 100 -6.20 4.09 -7.86
N LEU A 101 -5.83 5.06 -8.69
CA LEU A 101 -6.76 6.10 -9.08
C LEU A 101 -7.86 5.46 -9.92
N VAL A 102 -9.09 5.60 -9.47
CA VAL A 102 -10.26 5.08 -10.21
C VAL A 102 -10.35 5.79 -11.55
N GLN A 103 -10.38 5.01 -12.63
CA GLN A 103 -10.58 5.55 -13.98
C GLN A 103 -11.99 6.14 -14.06
N PRO A 104 -12.14 7.42 -14.51
CA PRO A 104 -13.46 8.00 -14.68
C PRO A 104 -14.29 7.19 -15.68
N ALA A 105 -15.50 6.82 -15.29
CA ALA A 105 -16.39 6.02 -16.13
C ALA A 105 -16.88 6.78 -17.38
N THR A 106 -16.99 8.09 -17.29
CA THR A 106 -17.45 8.97 -18.38
C THR A 106 -16.68 10.29 -18.36
N LEU A 107 -16.73 11.03 -19.47
CA LEU A 107 -16.16 12.37 -19.58
C LEU A 107 -16.87 13.41 -18.66
N ALA A 108 -18.05 13.11 -18.16
CA ALA A 108 -18.82 13.96 -17.25
C ALA A 108 -18.58 13.61 -15.77
N THR A 109 -17.70 12.64 -15.48
CA THR A 109 -17.38 12.27 -14.10
C THR A 109 -16.50 13.33 -13.44
N ASP A 110 -16.98 13.93 -12.36
CA ASP A 110 -16.20 14.88 -11.58
C ASP A 110 -15.09 14.15 -10.82
N ILE A 111 -13.85 14.62 -11.03
CA ILE A 111 -12.68 14.09 -10.32
C ILE A 111 -12.24 15.14 -9.29
N TYR A 112 -12.36 14.81 -8.02
CA TYR A 112 -11.87 15.67 -6.95
C TYR A 112 -10.36 15.45 -6.74
N MET A 113 -9.58 16.52 -6.92
CA MET A 113 -8.13 16.48 -6.74
C MET A 113 -7.65 17.64 -5.87
N PRO A 114 -6.61 17.41 -5.06
CA PRO A 114 -6.00 18.48 -4.28
C PRO A 114 -5.43 19.60 -5.15
N PRO A 115 -5.32 20.84 -4.64
CA PRO A 115 -4.71 21.95 -5.35
C PRO A 115 -3.31 21.61 -5.86
N GLY A 116 -2.98 22.01 -7.08
CA GLY A 116 -1.70 21.73 -7.74
C GLY A 116 -1.69 20.51 -8.66
N TYR A 117 -2.57 19.53 -8.46
CA TYR A 117 -2.70 18.37 -9.34
C TYR A 117 -3.22 18.74 -10.72
N LEU A 118 -4.21 19.67 -10.80
CA LEU A 118 -4.79 20.10 -12.06
C LEU A 118 -3.74 20.65 -13.05
N ARG A 119 -2.78 21.40 -12.55
CA ARG A 119 -1.69 21.91 -13.40
C ARG A 119 -0.82 20.76 -13.95
N ALA A 120 -0.46 19.80 -13.10
CA ALA A 120 0.33 18.65 -13.53
C ALA A 120 -0.44 17.81 -14.56
N PHE A 121 -1.71 17.53 -14.32
CA PHE A 121 -2.57 16.81 -15.27
C PHE A 121 -2.62 17.49 -16.61
N ARG A 122 -2.98 18.77 -16.64
CA ARG A 122 -3.12 19.54 -17.89
C ARG A 122 -1.86 19.49 -18.75
N TYR A 123 -0.71 19.78 -18.17
CA TYR A 123 0.53 19.86 -18.95
C TYR A 123 1.13 18.50 -19.28
N ASN A 124 0.98 17.48 -18.42
CA ASN A 124 1.41 16.14 -18.76
C ASN A 124 0.46 15.51 -19.80
N LEU A 125 -0.86 15.71 -19.72
CA LEU A 125 -1.79 15.28 -20.75
C LEU A 125 -1.48 15.92 -22.11
N ALA A 126 -1.15 17.21 -22.13
CA ALA A 126 -0.74 17.87 -23.36
C ALA A 126 0.53 17.26 -23.98
N MET A 127 1.46 16.74 -23.16
CA MET A 127 2.64 16.02 -23.63
C MET A 127 2.30 14.65 -24.22
N GLU A 128 1.34 13.93 -23.59
CA GLU A 128 0.92 12.60 -24.05
C GLU A 128 0.11 12.66 -25.34
N ILE A 129 -0.76 13.67 -25.49
CA ILE A 129 -1.67 13.79 -26.65
C ILE A 129 -0.93 14.42 -27.87
N ALA A 130 0.05 15.27 -27.67
CA ALA A 130 0.71 16.00 -28.75
C ALA A 130 1.21 15.11 -29.92
N PRO A 131 1.82 13.94 -29.69
CA PRO A 131 2.22 13.05 -30.79
C PRO A 131 1.07 12.52 -31.63
N GLU A 132 -0.12 12.29 -31.00
CA GLU A 132 -1.33 11.79 -31.72
C GLU A 132 -1.84 12.82 -32.75
N PHE A 133 -1.63 14.11 -32.45
CA PHE A 133 -1.98 15.22 -33.35
C PHE A 133 -0.82 15.67 -34.26
N GLY A 134 0.32 14.95 -34.25
CA GLY A 134 1.50 15.31 -35.04
C GLY A 134 2.13 16.65 -34.65
N VAL A 135 1.88 17.15 -33.43
CA VAL A 135 2.37 18.45 -32.94
C VAL A 135 3.49 18.23 -31.92
N GLU A 136 4.58 18.95 -32.08
CA GLU A 136 5.64 18.94 -31.06
C GLU A 136 5.34 19.96 -29.94
N PRO A 137 5.26 19.53 -28.66
CA PRO A 137 5.03 20.44 -27.55
C PRO A 137 6.15 21.47 -27.40
N SER A 138 5.78 22.72 -27.15
CA SER A 138 6.78 23.78 -26.96
C SER A 138 7.70 23.50 -25.77
N PRO A 139 8.95 24.01 -25.78
CA PRO A 139 9.91 23.84 -24.67
C PRO A 139 9.34 24.32 -23.33
N GLN A 140 8.49 25.34 -23.35
CA GLN A 140 7.83 25.86 -22.16
C GLN A 140 6.83 24.85 -21.58
N VAL A 141 6.01 24.18 -22.41
CA VAL A 141 5.08 23.12 -21.99
C VAL A 141 5.86 21.95 -21.40
N LYS A 142 6.92 21.49 -22.07
CA LYS A 142 7.81 20.42 -21.59
C LYS A 142 8.36 20.75 -20.19
N ARG A 143 8.89 21.96 -19.99
CA ARG A 143 9.41 22.42 -18.70
C ARG A 143 8.35 22.44 -17.60
N ILE A 144 7.16 22.94 -17.89
CA ILE A 144 6.07 23.02 -16.90
C ILE A 144 5.58 21.61 -16.54
N ALA A 145 5.42 20.71 -17.49
CA ALA A 145 5.04 19.33 -17.26
C ALA A 145 6.04 18.63 -16.31
N MET A 146 7.33 18.69 -16.62
CA MET A 146 8.39 18.09 -15.78
C MET A 146 8.43 18.68 -14.37
N THR A 147 8.34 20.03 -14.26
CA THR A 147 8.40 20.70 -12.95
C THR A 147 7.18 20.38 -12.10
N SER A 148 5.98 20.37 -12.68
CA SER A 148 4.75 20.05 -11.94
C SER A 148 4.73 18.60 -11.48
N LYS A 149 5.15 17.65 -12.33
CA LYS A 149 5.29 16.23 -11.97
C LYS A 149 6.29 16.02 -10.82
N ARG A 150 7.45 16.70 -10.87
CA ARG A 150 8.46 16.64 -9.81
C ARG A 150 7.94 17.22 -8.49
N ASN A 151 7.20 18.32 -8.55
CA ASN A 151 6.61 18.92 -7.34
C ASN A 151 5.58 17.99 -6.69
N LEU A 152 4.72 17.32 -7.48
CA LEU A 152 3.77 16.34 -6.96
C LEU A 152 4.50 15.15 -6.31
N LYS A 153 5.52 14.62 -6.97
CA LYS A 153 6.32 13.53 -6.37
C LYS A 153 6.93 13.92 -5.03
N ARG A 154 7.41 15.16 -4.90
CA ARG A 154 8.01 15.66 -3.65
C ARG A 154 6.97 15.80 -2.53
N ILE A 155 5.75 16.25 -2.86
CA ILE A 155 4.67 16.41 -1.87
C ILE A 155 4.15 15.04 -1.40
N ASN A 156 4.11 14.06 -2.31
CA ASN A 156 3.59 12.72 -2.02
C ASN A 156 4.67 11.74 -1.51
N ASN A 157 5.92 12.17 -1.42
CA ASN A 157 6.95 11.35 -0.83
C ASN A 157 6.85 11.46 0.69
N PRO A 158 6.56 10.37 1.43
CA PRO A 158 6.58 10.42 2.89
C PRO A 158 8.00 10.77 3.36
N ASP A 159 8.08 11.55 4.43
CA ASP A 159 9.36 11.80 5.09
C ASP A 159 9.87 10.47 5.66
N ASP A 160 10.94 9.94 5.08
CA ASP A 160 11.63 8.78 5.62
C ASP A 160 12.26 9.16 6.97
N ILE A 161 11.61 8.75 8.05
CA ILE A 161 12.18 8.89 9.39
C ILE A 161 13.28 7.85 9.53
N MET A 162 14.52 8.29 9.41
CA MET A 162 15.67 7.44 9.72
C MET A 162 15.67 7.10 11.20
N SER A 163 15.19 5.90 11.55
CA SER A 163 15.31 5.39 12.91
C SER A 163 16.69 4.74 13.10
N MET A 164 17.41 5.20 14.12
CA MET A 164 18.66 4.55 14.49
C MET A 164 18.36 3.17 15.09
N PRO A 165 18.98 2.08 14.63
CA PRO A 165 18.77 0.75 15.21
C PRO A 165 18.99 0.78 16.72
N TYR A 166 18.07 0.19 17.48
CA TYR A 166 18.10 0.19 18.96
C TYR A 166 19.43 -0.33 19.52
N SER A 167 20.08 -1.25 18.82
CA SER A 167 21.41 -1.77 19.19
C SER A 167 22.49 -0.69 19.26
N LEU A 168 22.43 0.36 18.45
CA LEU A 168 23.38 1.47 18.47
C LEU A 168 23.06 2.49 19.56
N VAL A 169 21.80 2.62 19.93
CA VAL A 169 21.37 3.51 21.02
C VAL A 169 21.71 2.91 22.39
N ALA A 170 21.53 1.61 22.56
CA ALA A 170 21.79 0.91 23.82
C ALA A 170 23.30 0.85 24.18
N THR A 171 24.19 0.89 23.19
CA THR A 171 25.65 0.85 23.43
C THR A 171 26.17 2.14 24.07
N ARG A 172 25.47 3.28 23.90
CA ARG A 172 25.90 4.56 24.43
C ARG A 172 25.65 4.72 25.95
N GLN A 173 24.82 3.89 26.57
CA GLN A 173 24.53 3.94 28.02
C GLN A 173 25.50 3.12 28.89
N ARG A 174 26.48 2.41 28.29
CA ARG A 174 27.43 1.58 29.04
C ARG A 174 28.78 2.26 29.38
N PHE A 175 28.95 3.55 29.07
CA PHE A 175 30.19 4.29 29.34
C PHE A 175 29.92 5.55 30.20
N ASN A 176 29.22 5.37 31.34
CA ASN A 176 29.24 6.30 32.47
C ASN A 176 29.48 5.53 33.75
#